data_16374504ba835f9a190c662e5cff387d
#
_entry.id   16374504ba835f9a190c662e5cff387d
#
_cell.length_a   1.000
_cell.length_b   1.000
_cell.length_c   1.000
_cell.angle_alpha   90.00
_cell.angle_beta   90.00
_cell.angle_gamma   90.00
#
_symmetry.space_group_name_H-M   'P 1'
#
loop_
_entity.id
_entity.type
_entity.pdbx_description
1 polymer ?
#
loop_
_entity_poly.entity_id
_entity_poly.type
_entity_poly.pdbx_seq_one_letter_code
_entity_poly.pdbx_strand_id
1 'polypeptide(L)'
;MRPKPGMSQGLRILLRAGDPVRRQGLATMLEEAGHSLVVEAPDVVLSDLSRGAEPPVEAEAPVIVLTDEALRGELPAGVLPRSVSTAQLDPALRAVAVGLLVRTPDSDRHDGFAAAADDAPPLLTPREAEILTLVGQGMSNKSVARALGISVHTVKFHLEALFAKLDATSRAEAVAKGLRGGVIEL
;
A
#
# COMPACT_ATOMS: atom_id res chain seq x y z
N MET A 1 -11.59 -20.79 22.77
CA MET A 1 -10.64 -21.15 21.71
C MET A 1 -11.45 -21.20 20.42
N ARG A 2 -11.42 -20.14 19.59
CA ARG A 2 -12.16 -20.08 18.32
C ARG A 2 -11.40 -20.89 17.26
N PRO A 3 -12.06 -21.71 16.43
CA PRO A 3 -11.39 -22.38 15.33
C PRO A 3 -10.88 -21.35 14.32
N LYS A 4 -9.63 -21.52 13.86
CA LYS A 4 -9.08 -20.72 12.75
C LYS A 4 -9.90 -21.03 11.48
N PRO A 5 -10.31 -20.01 10.69
CA PRO A 5 -11.02 -20.23 9.45
C PRO A 5 -10.12 -21.04 8.49
N GLY A 6 -10.61 -22.22 8.11
CA GLY A 6 -10.00 -23.02 7.05
C GLY A 6 -10.19 -22.30 5.70
N MET A 7 -9.24 -22.48 4.78
CA MET A 7 -9.15 -21.79 3.46
C MET A 7 -10.34 -22.00 2.51
N SER A 8 -11.43 -22.65 2.96
CA SER A 8 -12.62 -22.96 2.14
C SER A 8 -13.93 -22.43 2.72
N GLN A 9 -13.94 -21.73 3.86
CA GLN A 9 -15.17 -21.16 4.43
C GLN A 9 -15.22 -19.66 4.16
N GLY A 10 -16.43 -19.15 3.85
CA GLY A 10 -16.70 -17.73 3.75
C GLY A 10 -16.39 -17.01 5.07
N LEU A 11 -15.87 -15.78 4.99
CA LEU A 11 -15.59 -14.94 6.15
C LEU A 11 -16.87 -14.23 6.60
N ARG A 12 -16.92 -13.88 7.87
CA ARG A 12 -17.94 -13.01 8.47
C ARG A 12 -17.43 -11.57 8.39
N ILE A 13 -18.10 -10.72 7.59
CA ILE A 13 -17.62 -9.38 7.28
C ILE A 13 -18.61 -8.33 7.82
N LEU A 14 -18.10 -7.38 8.58
CA LEU A 14 -18.82 -6.18 8.94
C LEU A 14 -18.56 -5.11 7.86
N LEU A 15 -19.57 -4.82 7.04
CA LEU A 15 -19.48 -3.81 6.00
C LEU A 15 -19.91 -2.43 6.51
N ARG A 16 -19.02 -1.45 6.41
CA ARG A 16 -19.26 -0.04 6.70
C ARG A 16 -19.09 0.77 5.41
N ALA A 17 -20.16 1.34 4.89
CA ALA A 17 -20.14 2.23 3.74
C ALA A 17 -21.22 3.30 3.92
N GLY A 18 -20.85 4.56 3.72
CA GLY A 18 -21.75 5.71 3.87
C GLY A 18 -22.70 5.88 2.68
N ASP A 19 -22.28 5.51 1.49
CA ASP A 19 -23.09 5.57 0.26
C ASP A 19 -23.93 4.29 0.12
N PRO A 20 -25.28 4.39 0.07
CA PRO A 20 -26.15 3.22 -0.05
C PRO A 20 -25.97 2.41 -1.33
N VAL A 21 -25.69 3.06 -2.47
CA VAL A 21 -25.49 2.38 -3.76
C VAL A 21 -24.18 1.57 -3.70
N ARG A 22 -23.14 2.18 -3.17
CA ARG A 22 -21.85 1.56 -3.01
C ARG A 22 -21.90 0.41 -2.00
N ARG A 23 -22.63 0.61 -0.91
CA ARG A 23 -22.87 -0.45 0.09
C ARG A 23 -23.53 -1.67 -0.53
N GLN A 24 -24.56 -1.46 -1.36
CA GLN A 24 -25.25 -2.55 -2.04
C GLN A 24 -24.31 -3.28 -3.01
N GLY A 25 -23.51 -2.54 -3.80
CA GLY A 25 -22.54 -3.14 -4.71
C GLY A 25 -21.50 -3.98 -3.99
N LEU A 26 -20.92 -3.45 -2.90
CA LEU A 26 -19.95 -4.19 -2.08
C LEU A 26 -20.59 -5.41 -1.42
N ALA A 27 -21.82 -5.31 -0.93
CA ALA A 27 -22.55 -6.44 -0.35
C ALA A 27 -22.70 -7.57 -1.36
N THR A 28 -23.15 -7.26 -2.57
CA THR A 28 -23.28 -8.24 -3.66
C THR A 28 -21.95 -8.91 -3.98
N MET A 29 -20.86 -8.12 -4.12
CA MET A 29 -19.53 -8.65 -4.40
C MET A 29 -19.06 -9.64 -3.30
N LEU A 30 -19.32 -9.33 -2.03
CA LEU A 30 -18.93 -10.17 -0.90
C LEU A 30 -19.75 -11.46 -0.84
N GLU A 31 -21.06 -11.40 -1.07
CA GLU A 31 -21.95 -12.55 -1.10
C GLU A 31 -21.63 -13.49 -2.26
N GLU A 32 -21.34 -12.95 -3.46
CA GLU A 32 -20.90 -13.73 -4.63
C GLU A 32 -19.55 -14.42 -4.38
N ALA A 33 -18.66 -13.81 -3.60
CA ALA A 33 -17.40 -14.42 -3.16
C ALA A 33 -17.59 -15.47 -2.02
N GLY A 34 -18.84 -15.68 -1.57
CA GLY A 34 -19.17 -16.66 -0.54
C GLY A 34 -18.95 -16.20 0.90
N HIS A 35 -18.84 -14.88 1.12
CA HIS A 35 -18.75 -14.30 2.47
C HIS A 35 -20.13 -13.99 3.03
N SER A 36 -20.23 -13.85 4.36
CA SER A 36 -21.47 -13.50 5.06
C SER A 36 -21.35 -12.12 5.70
N LEU A 37 -22.35 -11.27 5.48
CA LEU A 37 -22.42 -9.99 6.15
C LEU A 37 -22.96 -10.14 7.57
N VAL A 38 -22.28 -9.53 8.53
CA VAL A 38 -22.62 -9.59 9.95
C VAL A 38 -22.53 -8.22 10.61
N VAL A 39 -23.23 -8.05 11.73
CA VAL A 39 -23.12 -6.84 12.57
C VAL A 39 -22.31 -7.08 13.84
N GLU A 40 -22.18 -8.34 14.26
CA GLU A 40 -21.48 -8.72 15.49
C GLU A 40 -20.43 -9.80 15.22
N ALA A 41 -19.35 -9.76 15.98
CA ALA A 41 -18.25 -10.70 15.94
C ALA A 41 -17.74 -10.99 14.50
N PRO A 42 -17.35 -9.98 13.71
CA PRO A 42 -16.81 -10.16 12.38
C PRO A 42 -15.42 -10.80 12.43
N ASP A 43 -15.02 -11.44 11.34
CA ASP A 43 -13.64 -11.87 11.13
C ASP A 43 -12.80 -10.73 10.55
N VAL A 44 -13.44 -9.85 9.76
CA VAL A 44 -12.84 -8.65 9.14
C VAL A 44 -13.88 -7.53 9.08
N VAL A 45 -13.43 -6.29 9.28
CA VAL A 45 -14.22 -5.09 9.01
C VAL A 45 -13.79 -4.52 7.66
N LEU A 46 -14.74 -4.38 6.73
CA LEU A 46 -14.53 -3.68 5.46
C LEU A 46 -15.17 -2.29 5.55
N SER A 47 -14.36 -1.24 5.45
CA SER A 47 -14.80 0.15 5.54
C SER A 47 -14.55 0.88 4.22
N ASP A 48 -15.61 1.30 3.52
CA ASP A 48 -15.50 2.18 2.35
C ASP A 48 -15.54 3.62 2.82
N LEU A 49 -14.39 4.31 2.75
CA LEU A 49 -14.27 5.69 3.22
C LEU A 49 -14.71 6.67 2.14
N SER A 50 -15.60 7.57 2.54
CA SER A 50 -15.89 8.78 1.77
C SER A 50 -14.73 9.76 1.90
N ARG A 51 -14.67 10.73 0.99
CA ARG A 51 -13.63 11.75 0.97
C ARG A 51 -13.55 12.50 2.30
N GLY A 52 -12.35 12.55 2.89
CA GLY A 52 -12.09 13.22 4.16
C GLY A 52 -12.56 12.44 5.41
N ALA A 53 -13.01 11.19 5.27
CA ALA A 53 -13.37 10.36 6.40
C ALA A 53 -12.15 9.65 6.99
N GLU A 54 -12.11 9.53 8.31
CA GLU A 54 -11.04 8.81 9.00
C GLU A 54 -11.35 7.30 9.11
N PRO A 55 -10.32 6.45 9.07
CA PRO A 55 -10.51 5.03 9.30
C PRO A 55 -10.98 4.74 10.72
N PRO A 56 -11.76 3.68 10.94
CA PRO A 56 -12.19 3.30 12.29
C PRO A 56 -10.98 2.86 13.12
N VAL A 57 -10.71 3.59 14.20
CA VAL A 57 -9.54 3.37 15.09
C VAL A 57 -9.80 2.22 16.07
N GLU A 58 -11.05 1.97 16.45
CA GLU A 58 -11.42 0.90 17.36
C GLU A 58 -12.29 -0.13 16.64
N ALA A 59 -11.72 -1.28 16.33
CA ALA A 59 -12.44 -2.42 15.78
C ALA A 59 -12.03 -3.72 16.48
N GLU A 60 -13.01 -4.55 16.82
CA GLU A 60 -12.79 -5.88 17.43
C GLU A 60 -12.15 -6.89 16.48
N ALA A 61 -12.00 -6.53 15.20
CA ALA A 61 -11.43 -7.36 14.14
C ALA A 61 -10.54 -6.52 13.23
N PRO A 62 -9.61 -7.13 12.48
CA PRO A 62 -8.75 -6.42 11.57
C PRO A 62 -9.56 -5.68 10.49
N VAL A 63 -9.09 -4.48 10.14
CA VAL A 63 -9.80 -3.55 9.25
C VAL A 63 -9.15 -3.52 7.87
N ILE A 64 -9.96 -3.62 6.82
CA ILE A 64 -9.60 -3.21 5.46
C ILE A 64 -10.36 -1.92 5.13
N VAL A 65 -9.63 -0.95 4.62
CA VAL A 65 -10.17 0.32 4.17
C VAL A 65 -10.12 0.39 2.65
N LEU A 66 -11.24 0.79 2.05
CA LEU A 66 -11.31 1.18 0.64
C LEU A 66 -11.25 2.69 0.54
N THR A 67 -10.19 3.21 -0.07
CA THR A 67 -9.99 4.66 -0.23
C THR A 67 -9.11 4.95 -1.44
N ASP A 68 -9.33 6.11 -2.04
CA ASP A 68 -8.47 6.68 -3.08
C ASP A 68 -7.64 7.85 -2.52
N GLU A 69 -7.71 8.08 -1.19
CA GLU A 69 -6.98 9.13 -0.49
C GLU A 69 -5.90 8.54 0.41
N ALA A 70 -4.84 9.32 0.64
CA ALA A 70 -3.79 8.96 1.59
C ALA A 70 -4.34 8.94 3.02
N LEU A 71 -4.10 7.86 3.73
CA LEU A 71 -4.40 7.76 5.16
C LEU A 71 -3.23 8.33 5.97
N ARG A 72 -3.56 8.98 7.10
CA ARG A 72 -2.57 9.51 8.04
C ARG A 72 -2.69 8.76 9.37
N GLY A 73 -1.56 8.65 10.09
CA GLY A 73 -1.53 8.01 11.40
C GLY A 73 -1.37 6.50 11.33
N GLU A 74 -2.00 5.78 12.26
CA GLU A 74 -1.93 4.32 12.33
C GLU A 74 -2.74 3.70 11.19
N LEU A 75 -2.06 2.89 10.38
CA LEU A 75 -2.67 2.30 9.19
C LEU A 75 -3.44 1.03 9.54
N PRO A 76 -4.62 0.81 8.93
CA PRO A 76 -5.38 -0.42 9.08
C PRO A 76 -4.64 -1.62 8.50
N ALA A 77 -5.09 -2.84 8.80
CA ALA A 77 -4.48 -4.07 8.31
C ALA A 77 -4.51 -4.20 6.78
N GLY A 78 -5.50 -3.59 6.11
CA GLY A 78 -5.59 -3.52 4.66
C GLY A 78 -5.93 -2.13 4.15
N VAL A 79 -5.28 -1.69 3.06
CA VAL A 79 -5.65 -0.48 2.30
C VAL A 79 -5.72 -0.83 0.83
N LEU A 80 -6.88 -0.60 0.23
CA LEU A 80 -7.16 -0.92 -1.17
C LEU A 80 -7.84 0.29 -1.84
N PRO A 81 -7.69 0.46 -3.16
CA PRO A 81 -8.40 1.51 -3.87
C PRO A 81 -9.90 1.22 -3.91
N ARG A 82 -10.71 2.26 -4.01
CA ARG A 82 -12.16 2.11 -4.12
C ARG A 82 -12.59 1.39 -5.42
N SER A 83 -11.72 1.33 -6.43
CA SER A 83 -11.92 0.62 -7.69
C SER A 83 -11.58 -0.88 -7.63
N VAL A 84 -11.29 -1.42 -6.44
CA VAL A 84 -10.93 -2.83 -6.24
C VAL A 84 -11.98 -3.78 -6.83
N SER A 85 -11.50 -4.81 -7.54
CA SER A 85 -12.36 -5.87 -8.10
C SER A 85 -12.60 -7.00 -7.08
N THR A 86 -13.64 -7.81 -7.31
CA THR A 86 -13.92 -9.02 -6.49
C THR A 86 -12.70 -9.95 -6.45
N ALA A 87 -11.99 -10.12 -7.56
CA ALA A 87 -10.81 -10.97 -7.66
C ALA A 87 -9.63 -10.49 -6.80
N GLN A 88 -9.59 -9.20 -6.44
CA GLN A 88 -8.58 -8.62 -5.56
C GLN A 88 -9.07 -8.54 -4.11
N LEU A 89 -10.36 -8.26 -3.91
CA LEU A 89 -10.95 -8.07 -2.58
C LEU A 89 -11.01 -9.38 -1.78
N ASP A 90 -11.44 -10.50 -2.37
CA ASP A 90 -11.53 -11.80 -1.67
C ASP A 90 -10.18 -12.28 -1.11
N PRO A 91 -9.08 -12.36 -1.90
CA PRO A 91 -7.80 -12.75 -1.33
C PRO A 91 -7.26 -11.75 -0.31
N ALA A 92 -7.53 -10.45 -0.44
CA ALA A 92 -7.13 -9.45 0.54
C ALA A 92 -7.85 -9.65 1.88
N LEU A 93 -9.16 -9.90 1.87
CA LEU A 93 -9.95 -10.21 3.07
C LEU A 93 -9.41 -11.45 3.78
N ARG A 94 -9.11 -12.52 3.04
CA ARG A 94 -8.54 -13.76 3.61
C ARG A 94 -7.16 -13.55 4.19
N ALA A 95 -6.29 -12.78 3.54
CA ALA A 95 -4.96 -12.45 4.02
C ALA A 95 -5.02 -11.66 5.34
N VAL A 96 -5.88 -10.66 5.41
CA VAL A 96 -6.05 -9.83 6.61
C VAL A 96 -6.69 -10.63 7.76
N ALA A 97 -7.64 -11.52 7.46
CA ALA A 97 -8.27 -12.39 8.46
C ALA A 97 -7.27 -13.32 9.19
N VAL A 98 -6.17 -13.68 8.53
CA VAL A 98 -5.09 -14.48 9.13
C VAL A 98 -3.93 -13.64 9.70
N GLY A 99 -4.09 -12.31 9.75
CA GLY A 99 -3.14 -11.38 10.37
C GLY A 99 -2.05 -10.85 9.43
N LEU A 100 -2.21 -10.98 8.11
CA LEU A 100 -1.30 -10.36 7.14
C LEU A 100 -1.70 -8.91 6.87
N LEU A 101 -0.72 -8.09 6.51
CA LEU A 101 -0.96 -6.73 6.05
C LEU A 101 -1.11 -6.72 4.52
N VAL A 102 -2.12 -6.02 4.03
CA VAL A 102 -2.39 -5.91 2.59
C VAL A 102 -2.33 -4.46 2.15
N ARG A 103 -1.48 -4.17 1.17
CA ARG A 103 -1.33 -2.86 0.54
C ARG A 103 -1.32 -3.03 -0.97
N THR A 104 -1.90 -2.07 -1.68
CA THR A 104 -1.66 -1.99 -3.13
C THR A 104 -0.38 -1.19 -3.38
N PRO A 105 0.32 -1.45 -4.50
CA PRO A 105 1.50 -0.67 -4.86
C PRO A 105 1.26 0.85 -4.94
N ASP A 106 0.01 1.25 -5.21
CA ASP A 106 -0.39 2.66 -5.23
C ASP A 106 -0.69 3.23 -3.83
N SER A 107 -1.06 2.40 -2.85
CA SER A 107 -1.23 2.87 -1.46
C SER A 107 0.12 3.18 -0.80
N ASP A 108 1.18 2.49 -1.17
CA ASP A 108 2.53 2.78 -0.70
C ASP A 108 3.10 4.09 -1.28
N ARG A 109 2.56 4.57 -2.41
CA ARG A 109 2.91 5.89 -2.97
C ARG A 109 2.38 7.05 -2.14
N HIS A 110 1.44 6.81 -1.23
CA HIS A 110 0.85 7.84 -0.36
C HIS A 110 1.32 7.75 1.10
N ASP A 111 2.00 6.69 1.52
CA ASP A 111 2.58 6.55 2.87
C ASP A 111 3.97 7.17 3.04
N GLY A 112 4.52 7.69 1.98
CA GLY A 112 5.69 8.53 2.01
C GLY A 112 5.35 9.89 1.40
N PHE A 113 5.08 10.88 2.23
CA PHE A 113 5.10 12.29 1.85
C PHE A 113 3.88 12.89 1.14
N ALA A 114 2.74 13.01 1.86
CA ALA A 114 1.94 14.22 1.73
C ALA A 114 2.43 15.21 2.81
N ALA A 115 3.36 16.06 2.37
CA ALA A 115 3.56 17.44 2.77
C ALA A 115 3.55 17.77 4.28
N ALA A 116 4.73 17.75 4.86
CA ALA A 116 5.16 19.03 5.39
C ALA A 116 5.67 19.82 4.16
N ALA A 117 4.96 20.84 3.72
CA ALA A 117 5.59 21.94 3.03
C ALA A 117 6.63 22.47 4.02
N ASP A 118 7.87 22.28 3.68
CA ASP A 118 9.07 23.07 3.88
C ASP A 118 10.29 22.15 3.87
N ASP A 119 11.09 22.22 2.79
CA ASP A 119 12.53 21.93 2.69
C ASP A 119 13.14 20.63 3.25
N ALA A 120 12.37 19.60 3.60
CA ALA A 120 12.96 18.32 3.95
C ALA A 120 13.14 17.44 2.68
N PRO A 121 14.34 16.89 2.44
CA PRO A 121 14.59 16.03 1.29
C PRO A 121 13.70 14.77 1.36
N PRO A 122 13.19 14.27 0.22
CA PRO A 122 12.34 13.10 0.17
C PRO A 122 13.06 11.89 0.77
N LEU A 123 12.46 11.26 1.80
CA LEU A 123 13.08 10.10 2.46
C LEU A 123 13.04 8.90 1.51
N LEU A 124 14.17 8.58 0.92
CA LEU A 124 14.35 7.33 0.19
C LEU A 124 14.42 6.17 1.18
N THR A 125 13.88 5.02 0.80
CA THR A 125 14.15 3.80 1.56
C THR A 125 15.66 3.49 1.56
N PRO A 126 16.18 2.75 2.53
CA PRO A 126 17.60 2.37 2.55
C PRO A 126 18.05 1.73 1.23
N ARG A 127 17.18 0.94 0.60
CA ARG A 127 17.47 0.28 -0.68
C ARG A 127 17.50 1.26 -1.86
N GLU A 128 16.62 2.24 -1.88
CA GLU A 128 16.62 3.30 -2.91
C GLU A 128 17.84 4.21 -2.76
N ALA A 129 18.23 4.56 -1.54
CA ALA A 129 19.43 5.35 -1.28
C ALA A 129 20.70 4.59 -1.72
N GLU A 130 20.80 3.29 -1.43
CA GLU A 130 21.89 2.43 -1.88
C GLU A 130 21.98 2.37 -3.41
N ILE A 131 20.85 2.18 -4.09
CA ILE A 131 20.78 2.18 -5.55
C ILE A 131 21.16 3.55 -6.11
N LEU A 132 20.67 4.65 -5.52
CA LEU A 132 21.00 6.01 -5.96
C LEU A 132 22.49 6.32 -5.82
N THR A 133 23.12 5.87 -4.74
CA THR A 133 24.57 6.00 -4.53
C THR A 133 25.35 5.30 -5.63
N LEU A 134 25.04 4.02 -5.93
CA LEU A 134 25.70 3.26 -7.00
C LEU A 134 25.45 3.89 -8.39
N VAL A 135 24.26 4.45 -8.58
CA VAL A 135 23.90 5.20 -9.79
C VAL A 135 24.71 6.50 -9.88
N GLY A 136 24.92 7.20 -8.79
CA GLY A 136 25.76 8.41 -8.70
C GLY A 136 27.22 8.10 -9.02
N GLN A 137 27.72 6.96 -8.63
CA GLN A 137 29.06 6.47 -8.99
C GLN A 137 29.19 6.07 -10.50
N GLY A 138 28.15 6.27 -11.29
CA GLY A 138 28.17 5.99 -12.74
C GLY A 138 27.89 4.54 -13.12
N MET A 139 27.49 3.68 -12.17
CA MET A 139 27.27 2.25 -12.47
C MET A 139 26.05 2.04 -13.34
N SER A 140 26.16 1.16 -14.34
CA SER A 140 25.03 0.71 -15.16
C SER A 140 24.02 -0.12 -14.34
N ASN A 141 22.75 -0.20 -14.76
CA ASN A 141 21.75 -1.04 -14.09
C ASN A 141 22.19 -2.50 -13.96
N LYS A 142 22.97 -3.03 -14.92
CA LYS A 142 23.54 -4.36 -14.87
C LYS A 142 24.62 -4.49 -13.79
N SER A 143 25.43 -3.45 -13.62
CA SER A 143 26.46 -3.41 -12.58
C SER A 143 25.84 -3.27 -11.19
N VAL A 144 24.82 -2.41 -11.04
CA VAL A 144 24.04 -2.27 -9.81
C VAL A 144 23.37 -3.58 -9.44
N ALA A 145 22.70 -4.25 -10.40
CA ALA A 145 22.07 -5.55 -10.19
C ALA A 145 23.05 -6.60 -9.65
N ARG A 146 24.25 -6.65 -10.23
CA ARG A 146 25.32 -7.56 -9.79
C ARG A 146 25.82 -7.20 -8.39
N ALA A 147 26.08 -5.94 -8.11
CA ALA A 147 26.57 -5.47 -6.81
C ALA A 147 25.58 -5.77 -5.68
N LEU A 148 24.29 -5.68 -5.96
CA LEU A 148 23.22 -5.83 -4.99
C LEU A 148 22.59 -7.24 -4.94
N GLY A 149 23.03 -8.17 -5.81
CA GLY A 149 22.52 -9.54 -5.87
C GLY A 149 21.05 -9.64 -6.31
N ILE A 150 20.56 -8.71 -7.15
CA ILE A 150 19.17 -8.64 -7.61
C ILE A 150 19.10 -8.66 -9.15
N SER A 151 17.89 -8.80 -9.72
CA SER A 151 17.71 -8.75 -11.16
C SER A 151 17.82 -7.31 -11.70
N VAL A 152 18.20 -7.17 -12.99
CA VAL A 152 18.20 -5.87 -13.68
C VAL A 152 16.78 -5.28 -13.74
N HIS A 153 15.76 -6.13 -13.80
CA HIS A 153 14.36 -5.71 -13.76
C HIS A 153 14.01 -5.09 -12.41
N THR A 154 14.45 -5.69 -11.31
CA THR A 154 14.27 -5.16 -9.95
C THR A 154 14.97 -3.80 -9.79
N VAL A 155 16.18 -3.62 -10.35
CA VAL A 155 16.87 -2.32 -10.35
C VAL A 155 16.06 -1.28 -11.09
N LYS A 156 15.51 -1.59 -12.27
CA LYS A 156 14.66 -0.66 -13.02
C LYS A 156 13.43 -0.25 -12.22
N PHE A 157 12.76 -1.20 -11.58
CA PHE A 157 11.60 -0.92 -10.72
C PHE A 157 11.94 0.06 -9.59
N HIS A 158 13.07 -0.16 -8.88
CA HIS A 158 13.51 0.76 -7.83
C HIS A 158 13.88 2.14 -8.39
N LEU A 159 14.48 2.20 -9.59
CA LEU A 159 14.81 3.48 -10.22
C LEU A 159 13.57 4.28 -10.60
N GLU A 160 12.52 3.63 -11.10
CA GLU A 160 11.25 4.27 -11.42
C GLU A 160 10.59 4.85 -10.16
N ALA A 161 10.54 4.08 -9.06
CA ALA A 161 10.04 4.54 -7.78
C ALA A 161 10.87 5.71 -7.21
N LEU A 162 12.19 5.62 -7.28
CA LEU A 162 13.12 6.63 -6.84
C LEU A 162 12.99 7.93 -7.66
N PHE A 163 12.83 7.82 -8.98
CA PHE A 163 12.63 9.00 -9.84
C PHE A 163 11.30 9.70 -9.51
N ALA A 164 10.25 8.94 -9.26
CA ALA A 164 8.97 9.49 -8.83
C ALA A 164 9.07 10.20 -7.48
N LYS A 165 9.78 9.62 -6.49
CA LYS A 165 9.99 10.22 -5.18
C LYS A 165 10.83 11.50 -5.23
N LEU A 166 11.84 11.53 -6.07
CA LEU A 166 12.70 12.70 -6.26
C LEU A 166 12.11 13.71 -7.26
N ASP A 167 10.94 13.45 -7.84
CA ASP A 167 10.39 14.22 -8.94
C ASP A 167 11.42 14.44 -10.05
N ALA A 168 12.16 13.38 -10.40
CA ALA A 168 13.24 13.43 -11.36
C ALA A 168 12.82 12.80 -12.69
N THR A 169 13.09 13.48 -13.79
CA THR A 169 12.77 13.01 -15.15
C THR A 169 13.94 12.29 -15.81
N SER A 170 15.11 12.33 -15.18
CA SER A 170 16.32 11.68 -15.69
C SER A 170 17.21 11.16 -14.56
N ARG A 171 18.08 10.19 -14.93
CA ARG A 171 19.10 9.64 -14.02
C ARG A 171 20.02 10.72 -13.43
N ALA A 172 20.49 11.65 -14.27
CA ALA A 172 21.37 12.74 -13.85
C ALA A 172 20.66 13.69 -12.87
N GLU A 173 19.40 13.98 -13.14
CA GLU A 173 18.57 14.81 -12.26
C GLU A 173 18.33 14.15 -10.91
N ALA A 174 18.04 12.84 -10.88
CA ALA A 174 17.86 12.10 -9.66
C ALA A 174 19.12 12.13 -8.77
N VAL A 175 20.30 11.93 -9.35
CA VAL A 175 21.58 12.04 -8.64
C VAL A 175 21.80 13.46 -8.12
N ALA A 176 21.57 14.48 -8.95
CA ALA A 176 21.73 15.87 -8.55
C ALA A 176 20.79 16.28 -7.41
N LYS A 177 19.53 15.79 -7.43
CA LYS A 177 18.56 16.02 -6.35
C LYS A 177 18.94 15.24 -5.08
N GLY A 178 19.43 14.02 -5.20
CA GLY A 178 19.91 13.21 -4.06
C GLY A 178 21.12 13.84 -3.34
N LEU A 179 22.07 14.38 -4.10
CA LEU A 179 23.24 15.09 -3.54
C LEU A 179 22.81 16.39 -2.85
N ARG A 180 21.98 17.21 -3.48
CA ARG A 180 21.49 18.47 -2.89
C ARG A 180 20.67 18.25 -1.63
N GLY A 181 19.88 17.17 -1.59
CA GLY A 181 19.07 16.79 -0.44
C GLY A 181 19.85 16.07 0.67
N GLY A 182 21.17 15.85 0.52
CA GLY A 182 21.96 15.11 1.50
C GLY A 182 21.58 13.64 1.66
N VAL A 183 20.85 13.07 0.69
CA VAL A 183 20.39 11.67 0.71
C VAL A 183 21.51 10.70 0.33
N ILE A 184 22.44 11.16 -0.52
CA ILE A 184 23.64 10.43 -0.91
C ILE A 184 24.86 11.34 -0.88
N GLU A 185 26.02 10.73 -0.65
CA GLU A 185 27.36 11.34 -0.80
C GLU A 185 28.13 10.56 -1.87
N LEU A 186 28.99 11.22 -2.64
CA LEU A 186 29.80 10.61 -3.70
C LEU A 186 31.30 10.76 -3.38
#